data_0330f2f0f90b8b6f9cad759a5d66ecd9
#
_entry.id   0330f2f0f90b8b6f9cad759a5d66ecd9
#
_cell.length_a   1.000
_cell.length_b   1.000
_cell.length_c   1.000
_cell.angle_alpha   90.00
_cell.angle_beta   90.00
_cell.angle_gamma   90.00
#
_symmetry.space_group_name_H-M   'P 1'
#
loop_
_entity.id
_entity.type
_entity.pdbx_description
1 polymer ?
#
loop_
_entity_poly.entity_id
_entity_poly.type
_entity_poly.pdbx_seq_one_letter_code
_entity_poly.pdbx_strand_id
1 'polypeptide(L)'
;ASCLVGSEMCIRDSYEQWMKLKSYANSKGIQIIGDIPIYVAMDSADAWAHPELFQLDQDNVPLAVAGCPPDGFSATGQLWGNPLYRWDYHRNTGYQWWISRMSYCFRLYDVVRIDHFRGFDEYFSIPYGDKDARGGHWEKGPGIDLFRKIEQALGWKQVIAEDLGYMTDSVRHLVYESGFPGMKVLEFAFDSRDSGCASDYLPHNYPENCVAYTGTHDNETIVGWWNSITAAERKLARDYLCDHATPEEELYKCFISLIMRSAARVCVIPMQDYMGLDNRFRMNKPSTVGTNWKWRIKKRDLTKLSLIHISEPTRQEAIS
;
A
#
# COMPACT_ATOMS: atom_id res chain seq x y z
N ALA A 1 -22.49 27.46 13.91
CA ALA A 1 -21.60 28.39 13.17
C ALA A 1 -20.15 28.34 13.69
N SER A 2 -19.94 28.35 15.02
CA SER A 2 -18.57 28.32 15.57
C SER A 2 -17.80 27.02 15.27
N CYS A 3 -18.47 25.88 15.16
CA CYS A 3 -17.83 24.61 14.82
C CYS A 3 -17.33 24.57 13.36
N LEU A 4 -18.07 25.12 12.40
CA LEU A 4 -17.68 25.13 11.00
C LEU A 4 -16.46 26.03 10.76
N VAL A 5 -16.44 27.22 11.34
CA VAL A 5 -15.28 28.14 11.25
C VAL A 5 -14.03 27.52 11.86
N GLY A 6 -14.14 26.82 12.98
CA GLY A 6 -13.01 26.10 13.58
C GLY A 6 -12.47 24.99 12.69
N SER A 7 -13.35 24.21 12.05
CA SER A 7 -12.95 23.12 11.15
C SER A 7 -12.28 23.67 9.88
N GLU A 8 -12.80 24.71 9.26
CA GLU A 8 -12.19 25.35 8.08
C GLU A 8 -10.79 25.91 8.40
N MET A 9 -10.61 26.53 9.56
CA MET A 9 -9.29 27.01 10.00
C MET A 9 -8.31 25.85 10.18
N CYS A 10 -8.73 24.76 10.83
CA CYS A 10 -7.88 23.57 11.02
C CYS A 10 -7.48 22.94 9.69
N ILE A 11 -8.40 22.81 8.72
CA ILE A 11 -8.12 22.26 7.39
C ILE A 11 -7.09 23.14 6.67
N ARG A 12 -7.29 24.46 6.65
CA ARG A 12 -6.35 25.40 6.03
C ARG A 12 -4.98 25.35 6.68
N ASP A 13 -4.93 25.42 8.00
CA ASP A 13 -3.66 25.43 8.75
C ASP A 13 -2.91 24.11 8.55
N SER A 14 -3.61 22.99 8.54
CA SER A 14 -3.03 21.66 8.25
C SER A 14 -2.44 21.63 6.82
N TYR A 15 -3.16 22.13 5.83
CA TYR A 15 -2.67 22.20 4.45
C TYR A 15 -1.43 23.09 4.33
N GLU A 16 -1.44 24.28 4.93
CA GLU A 16 -0.29 25.20 4.91
C GLU A 16 0.94 24.59 5.58
N GLN A 17 0.76 23.93 6.74
CA GLN A 17 1.85 23.25 7.45
C GLN A 17 2.39 22.09 6.62
N TRP A 18 1.50 21.30 5.99
CA TRP A 18 1.89 20.21 5.11
C TRP A 18 2.73 20.70 3.92
N MET A 19 2.27 21.76 3.24
CA MET A 19 3.00 22.32 2.10
C MET A 19 4.37 22.86 2.48
N LYS A 20 4.50 23.47 3.65
CA LYS A 20 5.80 23.90 4.20
C LYS A 20 6.71 22.72 4.48
N LEU A 21 6.19 21.64 5.08
CA LEU A 21 6.93 20.41 5.35
C LEU A 21 7.38 19.73 4.04
N LYS A 22 6.46 19.58 3.08
CA LYS A 22 6.78 19.02 1.76
C LYS A 22 7.88 19.83 1.06
N SER A 23 7.74 21.14 1.01
CA SER A 23 8.74 22.03 0.40
C SER A 23 10.11 21.88 1.08
N TYR A 24 10.13 21.78 2.41
CA TYR A 24 11.37 21.55 3.15
C TYR A 24 12.00 20.19 2.81
N ALA A 25 11.21 19.11 2.79
CA ALA A 25 11.68 17.77 2.43
C ALA A 25 12.27 17.77 1.01
N ASN A 26 11.54 18.33 0.03
CA ASN A 26 11.99 18.43 -1.35
C ASN A 26 13.28 19.26 -1.48
N SER A 27 13.43 20.33 -0.70
CA SER A 27 14.67 21.13 -0.67
C SER A 27 15.90 20.35 -0.18
N LYS A 28 15.68 19.20 0.49
CA LYS A 28 16.71 18.25 0.93
C LYS A 28 16.85 17.04 0.01
N GLY A 29 16.21 17.04 -1.16
CA GLY A 29 16.20 15.92 -2.09
C GLY A 29 15.32 14.75 -1.65
N ILE A 30 14.45 14.94 -0.65
CA ILE A 30 13.55 13.90 -0.13
C ILE A 30 12.21 14.02 -0.84
N GLN A 31 11.75 12.92 -1.42
CA GLN A 31 10.41 12.79 -1.99
C GLN A 31 9.44 12.19 -0.97
N ILE A 32 8.19 12.62 -1.02
CA ILE A 32 7.12 12.10 -0.15
C ILE A 32 6.25 11.17 -0.98
N ILE A 33 6.14 9.92 -0.53
CA ILE A 33 5.21 8.93 -1.07
C ILE A 33 3.93 9.02 -0.25
N GLY A 34 2.83 9.38 -0.91
CA GLY A 34 1.50 9.34 -0.32
C GLY A 34 0.77 8.05 -0.66
N ASP A 35 -0.21 7.70 0.14
CA ASP A 35 -1.01 6.49 -0.02
C ASP A 35 -2.49 6.86 -0.13
N ILE A 36 -3.18 6.31 -1.13
CA ILE A 36 -4.61 6.51 -1.32
C ILE A 36 -5.31 5.17 -1.52
N PRO A 37 -6.45 4.94 -0.85
CA PRO A 37 -7.27 3.77 -1.12
C PRO A 37 -7.97 3.93 -2.47
N ILE A 38 -8.21 2.82 -3.18
CA ILE A 38 -9.04 2.85 -4.38
C ILE A 38 -10.44 3.38 -4.04
N TYR A 39 -11.05 2.89 -2.97
CA TYR A 39 -12.41 3.28 -2.57
C TYR A 39 -12.43 4.47 -1.60
N VAL A 40 -13.57 5.13 -1.54
CA VAL A 40 -13.91 6.13 -0.53
C VAL A 40 -14.90 5.54 0.47
N ALA A 41 -15.02 6.14 1.65
CA ALA A 41 -16.04 5.72 2.61
C ALA A 41 -17.43 6.19 2.17
N MET A 42 -18.48 5.44 2.57
CA MET A 42 -19.87 5.83 2.25
C MET A 42 -20.27 7.15 2.89
N ASP A 43 -19.71 7.48 4.04
CA ASP A 43 -19.90 8.74 4.76
C ASP A 43 -18.90 9.84 4.37
N SER A 44 -18.19 9.67 3.24
CA SER A 44 -17.25 10.67 2.72
C SER A 44 -17.97 11.84 2.07
N ALA A 45 -17.28 12.98 1.98
CA ALA A 45 -17.76 14.15 1.25
C ALA A 45 -17.99 13.82 -0.25
N ASP A 46 -17.19 12.94 -0.83
CA ASP A 46 -17.32 12.52 -2.22
C ASP A 46 -18.63 11.76 -2.47
N ALA A 47 -18.96 10.78 -1.63
CA ALA A 47 -20.20 10.00 -1.76
C ALA A 47 -21.44 10.87 -1.51
N TRP A 48 -21.33 11.83 -0.58
CA TRP A 48 -22.42 12.77 -0.27
C TRP A 48 -22.63 13.81 -1.38
N ALA A 49 -21.56 14.39 -1.93
CA ALA A 49 -21.65 15.45 -2.92
C ALA A 49 -21.89 14.94 -4.35
N HIS A 50 -21.46 13.72 -4.65
CA HIS A 50 -21.44 13.13 -5.98
C HIS A 50 -21.95 11.67 -5.98
N PRO A 51 -23.19 11.40 -5.52
CA PRO A 51 -23.72 10.04 -5.46
C PRO A 51 -23.79 9.36 -6.83
N GLU A 52 -23.87 10.13 -7.91
CA GLU A 52 -23.87 9.62 -9.29
C GLU A 52 -22.59 8.86 -9.69
N LEU A 53 -21.50 9.05 -8.96
CA LEU A 53 -20.23 8.35 -9.18
C LEU A 53 -20.26 6.90 -8.71
N PHE A 54 -21.24 6.53 -7.89
CA PHE A 54 -21.28 5.24 -7.20
C PHE A 54 -22.50 4.42 -7.58
N GLN A 55 -22.45 3.12 -7.32
CA GLN A 55 -23.54 2.18 -7.54
C GLN A 55 -24.55 2.28 -6.38
N LEU A 56 -25.33 3.34 -6.39
CA LEU A 56 -26.36 3.62 -5.40
C LEU A 56 -27.75 3.55 -6.05
N ASP A 57 -28.77 3.26 -5.24
CA ASP A 57 -30.16 3.36 -5.64
C ASP A 57 -30.70 4.81 -5.56
N GLN A 58 -32.00 4.99 -5.77
CA GLN A 58 -32.67 6.29 -5.73
C GLN A 58 -32.65 6.97 -4.34
N ASP A 59 -32.46 6.18 -3.29
CA ASP A 59 -32.40 6.64 -1.90
C ASP A 59 -30.95 6.80 -1.41
N ASN A 60 -29.99 6.72 -2.32
CA ASN A 60 -28.54 6.73 -2.08
C ASN A 60 -28.06 5.58 -1.18
N VAL A 61 -28.74 4.45 -1.22
CA VAL A 61 -28.29 3.22 -0.55
C VAL A 61 -27.42 2.42 -1.53
N PRO A 62 -26.26 1.86 -1.10
CA PRO A 62 -25.45 1.03 -1.97
C PRO A 62 -26.21 -0.18 -2.51
N LEU A 63 -26.07 -0.47 -3.80
CA LEU A 63 -26.56 -1.72 -4.41
C LEU A 63 -25.65 -2.87 -4.02
N ALA A 64 -24.35 -2.61 -4.00
CA ALA A 64 -23.31 -3.53 -3.58
C ALA A 64 -22.15 -2.73 -2.98
N VAL A 65 -21.27 -3.41 -2.25
CA VAL A 65 -20.12 -2.83 -1.57
C VAL A 65 -18.84 -3.59 -1.89
N ALA A 66 -17.71 -2.93 -1.71
CA ALA A 66 -16.40 -3.48 -1.94
C ALA A 66 -15.97 -4.47 -0.85
N GLY A 67 -15.10 -5.39 -1.24
CA GLY A 67 -14.44 -6.33 -0.35
C GLY A 67 -13.46 -7.23 -1.09
N CYS A 68 -13.09 -8.33 -0.46
CA CYS A 68 -12.29 -9.41 -1.05
C CYS A 68 -12.96 -10.76 -0.82
N PRO A 69 -12.79 -11.71 -1.76
CA PRO A 69 -13.34 -13.06 -1.61
C PRO A 69 -12.70 -13.80 -0.43
N PRO A 70 -13.30 -14.91 0.01
CA PRO A 70 -12.64 -15.87 0.88
C PRO A 70 -11.29 -16.33 0.31
N ASP A 71 -10.28 -16.40 1.18
CA ASP A 71 -8.92 -16.82 0.84
C ASP A 71 -8.29 -17.65 1.99
N GLY A 72 -7.00 -17.95 1.88
CA GLY A 72 -6.24 -18.65 2.92
C GLY A 72 -6.09 -17.89 4.25
N PHE A 73 -6.34 -16.57 4.26
CA PHE A 73 -6.26 -15.72 5.44
C PHE A 73 -7.62 -15.46 6.08
N SER A 74 -8.71 -15.47 5.29
CA SER A 74 -10.07 -15.21 5.74
C SER A 74 -11.06 -16.17 5.06
N ALA A 75 -11.58 -17.14 5.80
CA ALA A 75 -12.56 -18.10 5.30
C ALA A 75 -13.91 -17.46 4.88
N THR A 76 -14.20 -16.25 5.33
CA THR A 76 -15.42 -15.48 4.99
C THR A 76 -15.13 -14.33 4.05
N GLY A 77 -13.86 -14.14 3.63
CA GLY A 77 -13.42 -12.98 2.90
C GLY A 77 -13.40 -11.71 3.76
N GLN A 78 -13.30 -10.58 3.10
CA GLN A 78 -13.31 -9.27 3.75
C GLN A 78 -14.45 -8.42 3.18
N LEU A 79 -15.32 -7.93 4.04
CA LEU A 79 -16.40 -7.00 3.69
C LEU A 79 -15.96 -5.61 4.16
N TRP A 80 -15.59 -4.74 3.20
CA TRP A 80 -15.09 -3.40 3.53
C TRP A 80 -16.19 -2.36 3.67
N GLY A 81 -17.31 -2.57 2.96
CA GLY A 81 -18.48 -1.68 3.06
C GLY A 81 -18.38 -0.38 2.27
N ASN A 82 -17.30 -0.17 1.52
CA ASN A 82 -17.16 1.01 0.65
C ASN A 82 -18.08 0.91 -0.56
N PRO A 83 -18.69 2.03 -1.03
CA PRO A 83 -19.51 2.02 -2.23
C PRO A 83 -18.67 1.72 -3.46
N LEU A 84 -19.21 0.95 -4.39
CA LEU A 84 -18.57 0.65 -5.67
C LEU A 84 -18.78 1.78 -6.66
N TYR A 85 -17.79 2.00 -7.54
CA TYR A 85 -17.86 3.02 -8.58
C TYR A 85 -18.80 2.60 -9.71
N ARG A 86 -19.55 3.55 -10.25
CA ARG A 86 -20.31 3.42 -11.49
C ARG A 86 -19.39 3.71 -12.68
N TRP A 87 -18.60 2.70 -13.10
CA TRP A 87 -17.53 2.87 -14.08
C TRP A 87 -18.00 3.31 -15.47
N ASP A 88 -19.23 2.99 -15.87
CA ASP A 88 -19.85 3.50 -17.09
C ASP A 88 -20.06 5.01 -17.03
N TYR A 89 -20.54 5.53 -15.91
CA TYR A 89 -20.67 6.98 -15.70
C TYR A 89 -19.31 7.67 -15.70
N HIS A 90 -18.32 7.11 -14.99
CA HIS A 90 -16.95 7.65 -15.01
C HIS A 90 -16.36 7.70 -16.42
N ARG A 91 -16.54 6.65 -17.21
CA ARG A 91 -16.08 6.60 -18.60
C ARG A 91 -16.78 7.68 -19.45
N ASN A 92 -18.10 7.79 -19.34
CA ASN A 92 -18.89 8.74 -20.09
C ASN A 92 -18.57 10.21 -19.74
N THR A 93 -18.13 10.47 -18.51
CA THR A 93 -17.68 11.80 -18.06
C THR A 93 -16.16 11.99 -18.24
N GLY A 94 -15.46 11.11 -18.96
CA GLY A 94 -14.02 11.20 -19.21
C GLY A 94 -13.17 11.03 -17.96
N TYR A 95 -13.67 10.32 -16.96
CA TYR A 95 -12.99 10.09 -15.66
C TYR A 95 -12.62 11.37 -14.90
N GLN A 96 -13.38 12.46 -15.06
CA GLN A 96 -13.05 13.78 -14.51
C GLN A 96 -12.83 13.76 -12.99
N TRP A 97 -13.63 12.99 -12.25
CA TRP A 97 -13.45 12.87 -10.80
C TRP A 97 -12.12 12.24 -10.45
N TRP A 98 -11.73 11.14 -11.12
CA TRP A 98 -10.45 10.48 -10.90
C TRP A 98 -9.26 11.35 -11.29
N ILE A 99 -9.36 12.09 -12.41
CA ILE A 99 -8.35 13.07 -12.82
C ILE A 99 -8.19 14.16 -11.73
N SER A 100 -9.30 14.68 -11.20
CA SER A 100 -9.27 15.67 -10.12
C SER A 100 -8.66 15.13 -8.84
N ARG A 101 -9.05 13.90 -8.45
CA ARG A 101 -8.50 13.21 -7.26
C ARG A 101 -6.99 13.03 -7.39
N MET A 102 -6.52 12.48 -8.50
CA MET A 102 -5.09 12.27 -8.73
C MET A 102 -4.32 13.58 -8.84
N SER A 103 -4.88 14.59 -9.50
CA SER A 103 -4.29 15.93 -9.57
C SER A 103 -4.06 16.51 -8.17
N TYR A 104 -5.04 16.37 -7.29
CA TYR A 104 -4.91 16.84 -5.91
C TYR A 104 -3.88 16.02 -5.12
N CYS A 105 -3.86 14.71 -5.27
CA CYS A 105 -2.86 13.85 -4.63
C CYS A 105 -1.43 14.24 -5.04
N PHE A 106 -1.17 14.55 -6.31
CA PHE A 106 0.15 14.99 -6.77
C PHE A 106 0.55 16.41 -6.32
N ARG A 107 -0.41 17.21 -5.85
CA ARG A 107 -0.09 18.45 -5.13
C ARG A 107 0.43 18.16 -3.72
N LEU A 108 -0.16 17.16 -3.07
CA LEU A 108 0.22 16.78 -1.69
C LEU A 108 1.48 15.93 -1.64
N TYR A 109 1.69 15.04 -2.62
CA TYR A 109 2.75 14.03 -2.63
C TYR A 109 3.58 14.13 -3.90
N ASP A 110 4.78 13.57 -3.87
CA ASP A 110 5.66 13.48 -5.04
C ASP A 110 5.40 12.17 -5.82
N VAL A 111 5.10 11.11 -5.08
CA VAL A 111 4.72 9.80 -5.59
C VAL A 111 3.41 9.38 -4.91
N VAL A 112 2.53 8.69 -5.63
CA VAL A 112 1.26 8.20 -5.08
C VAL A 112 1.21 6.68 -5.14
N ARG A 113 1.12 6.00 -3.99
CA ARG A 113 0.75 4.59 -3.93
C ARG A 113 -0.77 4.49 -4.00
N ILE A 114 -1.27 3.66 -4.90
CA ILE A 114 -2.69 3.35 -4.97
C ILE A 114 -2.91 1.97 -4.37
N ASP A 115 -3.61 1.96 -3.25
CA ASP A 115 -3.98 0.75 -2.54
C ASP A 115 -5.06 -0.04 -3.30
N HIS A 116 -4.94 -1.36 -3.28
CA HIS A 116 -5.82 -2.30 -3.98
C HIS A 116 -5.92 -2.03 -5.50
N PHE A 117 -4.78 -1.87 -6.16
CA PHE A 117 -4.70 -1.53 -7.59
C PHE A 117 -5.42 -2.55 -8.49
N ARG A 118 -5.47 -3.83 -8.09
CA ARG A 118 -6.20 -4.86 -8.84
C ARG A 118 -7.67 -4.52 -9.08
N GLY A 119 -8.29 -3.72 -8.20
CA GLY A 119 -9.70 -3.31 -8.32
C GLY A 119 -9.99 -2.49 -9.59
N PHE A 120 -8.97 -1.99 -10.29
CA PHE A 120 -9.13 -1.36 -11.60
C PHE A 120 -9.22 -2.37 -12.75
N ASP A 121 -8.73 -3.59 -12.58
CA ASP A 121 -8.94 -4.68 -13.54
C ASP A 121 -10.25 -5.40 -13.23
N GLU A 122 -10.34 -5.98 -12.04
CA GLU A 122 -11.52 -6.64 -11.51
C GLU A 122 -11.69 -6.29 -10.03
N TYR A 123 -12.89 -5.88 -9.65
CA TYR A 123 -13.25 -5.59 -8.28
C TYR A 123 -14.27 -6.61 -7.76
N PHE A 124 -14.21 -6.87 -6.47
CA PHE A 124 -15.13 -7.82 -5.83
C PHE A 124 -16.35 -7.09 -5.30
N SER A 125 -17.51 -7.44 -5.85
CA SER A 125 -18.83 -6.85 -5.59
C SER A 125 -19.60 -7.73 -4.64
N ILE A 126 -19.96 -7.22 -3.47
CA ILE A 126 -20.71 -7.95 -2.44
C ILE A 126 -22.09 -7.28 -2.32
N PRO A 127 -23.20 -8.03 -2.43
CA PRO A 127 -24.55 -7.46 -2.28
C PRO A 127 -24.68 -6.69 -0.95
N TYR A 128 -25.23 -5.48 -1.01
CA TYR A 128 -25.42 -4.68 0.19
C TYR A 128 -26.36 -5.38 1.19
N GLY A 129 -25.95 -5.45 2.44
CA GLY A 129 -26.68 -6.14 3.50
C GLY A 129 -26.19 -7.56 3.79
N ASP A 130 -25.30 -8.11 2.97
CA ASP A 130 -24.63 -9.38 3.28
C ASP A 130 -23.75 -9.24 4.53
N LYS A 131 -23.67 -10.34 5.28
CA LYS A 131 -22.92 -10.37 6.55
C LYS A 131 -21.42 -10.58 6.37
N ASP A 132 -21.03 -11.13 5.23
CA ASP A 132 -19.64 -11.44 4.85
C ASP A 132 -19.49 -11.47 3.32
N ALA A 133 -18.27 -11.75 2.84
CA ALA A 133 -17.96 -11.65 1.43
C ALA A 133 -18.30 -12.90 0.58
N ARG A 134 -18.88 -13.95 1.16
CA ARG A 134 -19.11 -15.22 0.45
C ARG A 134 -20.15 -15.11 -0.66
N GLY A 135 -21.07 -14.14 -0.59
CA GLY A 135 -22.09 -13.89 -1.62
C GLY A 135 -21.60 -13.01 -2.78
N GLY A 136 -20.37 -12.52 -2.71
CA GLY A 136 -19.81 -11.62 -3.72
C GLY A 136 -19.38 -12.30 -5.01
N HIS A 137 -19.11 -11.48 -6.02
CA HIS A 137 -18.62 -11.92 -7.32
C HIS A 137 -17.69 -10.86 -7.93
N TRP A 138 -16.89 -11.28 -8.91
CA TRP A 138 -15.98 -10.38 -9.62
C TRP A 138 -16.69 -9.61 -10.73
N GLU A 139 -16.41 -8.33 -10.82
CA GLU A 139 -16.87 -7.43 -11.89
C GLU A 139 -15.68 -6.71 -12.54
N LYS A 140 -15.82 -6.35 -13.81
CA LYS A 140 -14.77 -5.67 -14.57
C LYS A 140 -14.64 -4.20 -14.18
N GLY A 141 -13.41 -3.78 -13.89
CA GLY A 141 -13.05 -2.39 -13.68
C GLY A 141 -12.81 -1.62 -14.98
N PRO A 142 -12.32 -0.36 -14.89
CA PRO A 142 -12.06 0.49 -16.05
C PRO A 142 -10.79 0.08 -16.81
N GLY A 143 -9.93 -0.74 -16.23
CA GLY A 143 -8.66 -1.15 -16.83
C GLY A 143 -7.71 0.00 -17.09
N ILE A 144 -6.88 -0.17 -18.12
CA ILE A 144 -5.85 0.81 -18.52
C ILE A 144 -6.44 2.13 -19.01
N ASP A 145 -7.69 2.14 -19.45
CA ASP A 145 -8.37 3.31 -20.01
C ASP A 145 -8.36 4.51 -19.05
N LEU A 146 -8.61 4.23 -17.77
CA LEU A 146 -8.54 5.24 -16.70
C LEU A 146 -7.13 5.89 -16.63
N PHE A 147 -6.09 5.08 -16.61
CA PHE A 147 -4.72 5.56 -16.43
C PHE A 147 -4.22 6.32 -17.66
N ARG A 148 -4.60 5.89 -18.85
CA ARG A 148 -4.35 6.64 -20.10
C ARG A 148 -5.01 8.01 -20.08
N LYS A 149 -6.24 8.12 -19.55
CA LYS A 149 -6.92 9.41 -19.41
C LYS A 149 -6.28 10.30 -18.36
N ILE A 150 -5.84 9.74 -17.23
CA ILE A 150 -5.10 10.47 -16.21
C ILE A 150 -3.78 11.00 -16.80
N GLU A 151 -3.01 10.16 -17.50
CA GLU A 151 -1.76 10.56 -18.13
C GLU A 151 -1.97 11.62 -19.21
N GLN A 152 -3.00 11.48 -20.03
CA GLN A 152 -3.36 12.49 -21.05
C GLN A 152 -3.65 13.86 -20.43
N ALA A 153 -4.31 13.88 -19.25
CA ALA A 153 -4.71 15.11 -18.59
C ALA A 153 -3.60 15.75 -17.74
N LEU A 154 -2.79 14.93 -17.05
CA LEU A 154 -1.83 15.39 -16.04
C LEU A 154 -0.36 15.22 -16.45
N GLY A 155 -0.10 14.59 -17.61
CA GLY A 155 1.22 14.10 -17.98
C GLY A 155 1.62 12.88 -17.14
N TRP A 156 2.78 12.32 -17.47
CA TRP A 156 3.32 11.17 -16.72
C TRP A 156 3.55 11.53 -15.24
N LYS A 157 3.16 10.62 -14.35
CA LYS A 157 3.27 10.79 -12.89
C LYS A 157 3.79 9.52 -12.25
N GLN A 158 4.51 9.67 -11.15
CA GLN A 158 5.02 8.54 -10.38
C GLN A 158 3.89 7.93 -9.53
N VAL A 159 3.49 6.73 -9.90
CA VAL A 159 2.48 5.93 -9.18
C VAL A 159 3.10 4.60 -8.79
N ILE A 160 2.78 4.09 -7.62
CA ILE A 160 3.08 2.73 -7.17
C ILE A 160 1.76 1.97 -7.15
N ALA A 161 1.70 0.84 -7.85
CA ALA A 161 0.55 -0.04 -7.86
C ALA A 161 0.67 -1.05 -6.70
N GLU A 162 -0.28 -1.03 -5.76
CA GLU A 162 -0.36 -2.10 -4.76
C GLU A 162 -1.01 -3.33 -5.42
N ASP A 163 -0.16 -4.29 -5.76
CA ASP A 163 -0.47 -5.53 -6.48
C ASP A 163 -0.22 -6.77 -5.61
N LEU A 164 -0.52 -6.67 -4.32
CA LEU A 164 -0.34 -7.76 -3.37
C LEU A 164 -1.51 -8.75 -3.40
N GLY A 165 -1.26 -9.98 -2.94
CA GLY A 165 -2.26 -11.04 -2.85
C GLY A 165 -2.41 -11.86 -4.13
N TYR A 166 -3.61 -12.39 -4.39
CA TYR A 166 -3.85 -13.25 -5.54
C TYR A 166 -3.87 -12.47 -6.85
N MET A 167 -2.87 -12.72 -7.69
CA MET A 167 -2.65 -12.04 -8.96
C MET A 167 -3.08 -12.90 -10.15
N THR A 168 -4.10 -12.44 -10.88
CA THR A 168 -4.47 -13.02 -12.18
C THR A 168 -3.56 -12.48 -13.29
N ASP A 169 -3.52 -13.18 -14.43
CA ASP A 169 -2.74 -12.71 -15.59
C ASP A 169 -3.23 -11.35 -16.10
N SER A 170 -4.54 -11.07 -15.99
CA SER A 170 -5.10 -9.78 -16.39
C SER A 170 -4.64 -8.64 -15.49
N VAL A 171 -4.56 -8.86 -14.18
CA VAL A 171 -4.01 -7.87 -13.22
C VAL A 171 -2.52 -7.63 -13.48
N ARG A 172 -1.73 -8.70 -13.69
CA ARG A 172 -0.30 -8.57 -14.07
C ARG A 172 -0.14 -7.78 -15.37
N HIS A 173 -1.01 -8.04 -16.35
CA HIS A 173 -1.02 -7.29 -17.61
C HIS A 173 -1.35 -5.82 -17.41
N LEU A 174 -2.35 -5.49 -16.58
CA LEU A 174 -2.70 -4.10 -16.26
C LEU A 174 -1.51 -3.36 -15.60
N VAL A 175 -0.85 -3.97 -14.60
CA VAL A 175 0.34 -3.38 -13.95
C VAL A 175 1.45 -3.17 -14.98
N TYR A 176 1.74 -4.17 -15.82
CA TYR A 176 2.74 -4.05 -16.87
C TYR A 176 2.41 -2.94 -17.87
N GLU A 177 1.18 -2.89 -18.37
CA GLU A 177 0.72 -1.91 -19.36
C GLU A 177 0.70 -0.48 -18.81
N SER A 178 0.42 -0.31 -17.52
CA SER A 178 0.48 1.00 -16.85
C SER A 178 1.91 1.54 -16.71
N GLY A 179 2.92 0.67 -16.76
CA GLY A 179 4.32 1.01 -16.49
C GLY A 179 4.61 1.33 -15.01
N PHE A 180 3.63 1.18 -14.13
CA PHE A 180 3.79 1.46 -12.70
C PHE A 180 4.58 0.33 -12.01
N PRO A 181 5.51 0.65 -11.08
CA PRO A 181 6.12 -0.36 -10.25
C PRO A 181 5.06 -1.01 -9.34
N GLY A 182 5.07 -2.34 -9.32
CA GLY A 182 4.35 -3.13 -8.33
C GLY A 182 5.12 -3.21 -7.01
N MET A 183 4.54 -3.88 -6.02
CA MET A 183 5.11 -4.03 -4.69
C MET A 183 5.63 -5.43 -4.43
N LYS A 184 6.72 -5.54 -3.68
CA LYS A 184 7.30 -6.80 -3.21
C LYS A 184 7.52 -6.73 -1.70
N VAL A 185 6.87 -7.61 -0.96
CA VAL A 185 6.93 -7.65 0.51
C VAL A 185 7.68 -8.90 0.95
N LEU A 186 8.82 -8.71 1.62
CA LEU A 186 9.71 -9.80 2.01
C LEU A 186 9.04 -10.82 2.95
N GLU A 187 8.20 -10.38 3.87
CA GLU A 187 7.49 -11.28 4.79
C GLU A 187 6.68 -12.36 4.08
N PHE A 188 6.20 -12.11 2.86
CA PHE A 188 5.43 -13.09 2.09
C PHE A 188 6.29 -14.17 1.41
N ALA A 189 7.61 -13.94 1.30
CA ALA A 189 8.52 -14.86 0.64
C ALA A 189 8.66 -16.22 1.34
N PHE A 190 8.35 -16.29 2.62
CA PHE A 190 8.58 -17.46 3.47
C PHE A 190 7.29 -18.02 4.08
N ASP A 191 6.13 -17.57 3.64
CA ASP A 191 4.83 -18.05 4.14
C ASP A 191 4.55 -19.47 3.60
N SER A 192 4.58 -20.45 4.48
CA SER A 192 4.34 -21.87 4.12
C SER A 192 2.88 -22.18 3.78
N ARG A 193 1.96 -21.25 4.03
CA ARG A 193 0.52 -21.38 3.70
C ARG A 193 0.22 -20.92 2.27
N ASP A 194 1.18 -20.28 1.63
CA ASP A 194 1.00 -19.77 0.28
C ASP A 194 0.92 -20.89 -0.75
N SER A 195 -0.07 -20.82 -1.62
CA SER A 195 -0.40 -21.80 -2.64
C SER A 195 0.42 -21.67 -3.94
N GLY A 196 1.54 -20.94 -3.93
CA GLY A 196 2.45 -20.88 -5.09
C GLY A 196 2.93 -19.48 -5.49
N CYS A 197 2.57 -18.42 -4.77
CA CYS A 197 3.02 -17.06 -5.06
C CYS A 197 4.23 -16.61 -4.22
N ALA A 198 4.61 -17.35 -3.18
CA ALA A 198 5.74 -17.01 -2.31
C ALA A 198 7.05 -16.80 -3.10
N SER A 199 7.26 -17.54 -4.18
CA SER A 199 8.42 -17.37 -5.05
C SER A 199 8.50 -15.97 -5.68
N ASP A 200 7.38 -15.32 -5.94
CA ASP A 200 7.34 -13.97 -6.51
C ASP A 200 7.86 -12.89 -5.53
N TYR A 201 7.89 -13.21 -4.24
CA TYR A 201 8.37 -12.34 -3.18
C TYR A 201 9.81 -12.63 -2.74
N LEU A 202 10.46 -13.64 -3.33
CA LEU A 202 11.88 -13.91 -3.09
C LEU A 202 12.74 -12.85 -3.79
N PRO A 203 13.67 -12.16 -3.08
CA PRO A 203 14.40 -11.02 -3.62
C PRO A 203 15.18 -11.26 -4.93
N HIS A 204 15.61 -12.49 -5.21
CA HIS A 204 16.28 -12.80 -6.47
C HIS A 204 15.33 -12.83 -7.68
N ASN A 205 14.00 -12.86 -7.45
CA ASN A 205 12.97 -12.81 -8.49
C ASN A 205 12.38 -11.42 -8.70
N TYR A 206 12.84 -10.40 -7.94
CA TYR A 206 12.30 -9.05 -8.07
C TYR A 206 12.63 -8.46 -9.44
N PRO A 207 11.64 -7.94 -10.17
CA PRO A 207 11.91 -7.12 -11.34
C PRO A 207 12.54 -5.79 -10.94
N GLU A 208 13.29 -5.16 -11.84
CA GLU A 208 13.85 -3.83 -11.58
C GLU A 208 12.74 -2.80 -11.29
N ASN A 209 11.65 -2.83 -12.08
CA ASN A 209 10.52 -1.93 -11.90
C ASN A 209 9.56 -2.39 -10.79
N CYS A 210 10.05 -2.42 -9.56
CA CYS A 210 9.23 -2.67 -8.38
C CYS A 210 9.71 -1.87 -7.18
N VAL A 211 8.88 -1.80 -6.16
CA VAL A 211 9.19 -1.26 -4.83
C VAL A 211 9.23 -2.41 -3.83
N ALA A 212 10.38 -2.63 -3.22
CA ALA A 212 10.58 -3.69 -2.23
C ALA A 212 10.36 -3.15 -0.81
N TYR A 213 9.73 -3.96 0.03
CA TYR A 213 9.45 -3.68 1.44
C TYR A 213 9.93 -4.84 2.29
N THR A 214 10.40 -4.58 3.52
CA THR A 214 10.49 -5.63 4.55
C THR A 214 9.08 -6.07 4.94
N GLY A 215 8.24 -5.12 5.30
CA GLY A 215 6.81 -5.17 5.51
C GLY A 215 6.21 -3.80 5.26
N THR A 216 4.90 -3.70 5.05
CA THR A 216 4.17 -2.44 4.94
C THR A 216 3.67 -1.98 6.30
N HIS A 217 2.93 -0.88 6.36
CA HIS A 217 2.25 -0.43 7.59
C HIS A 217 1.19 -1.44 8.09
N ASP A 218 0.68 -2.33 7.23
CA ASP A 218 -0.30 -3.36 7.55
C ASP A 218 0.33 -4.69 7.97
N ASN A 219 1.61 -4.86 7.73
CA ASN A 219 2.37 -6.03 8.12
C ASN A 219 2.84 -5.95 9.58
N GLU A 220 3.46 -7.00 10.05
CA GLU A 220 4.21 -7.01 11.30
C GLU A 220 5.50 -6.19 11.16
N THR A 221 6.19 -5.89 12.25
CA THR A 221 7.59 -5.51 12.13
C THR A 221 8.42 -6.74 11.80
N ILE A 222 9.57 -6.59 11.15
CA ILE A 222 10.41 -7.74 10.76
C ILE A 222 10.82 -8.61 11.97
N VAL A 223 11.05 -7.99 13.13
CA VAL A 223 11.31 -8.70 14.40
C VAL A 223 10.05 -9.41 14.90
N GLY A 224 8.90 -8.74 14.82
CA GLY A 224 7.61 -9.33 15.18
C GLY A 224 7.25 -10.52 14.29
N TRP A 225 7.40 -10.36 12.98
CA TRP A 225 7.22 -11.41 11.99
C TRP A 225 8.13 -12.62 12.29
N TRP A 226 9.43 -12.38 12.48
CA TRP A 226 10.37 -13.46 12.84
C TRP A 226 9.93 -14.26 14.06
N ASN A 227 9.38 -13.58 15.06
CA ASN A 227 8.90 -14.22 16.28
C ASN A 227 7.58 -14.99 16.09
N SER A 228 6.78 -14.63 15.08
CA SER A 228 5.45 -15.21 14.83
C SER A 228 5.47 -16.43 13.89
N ILE A 229 6.45 -16.51 12.98
CA ILE A 229 6.55 -17.58 12.00
C ILE A 229 6.96 -18.91 12.61
N THR A 230 6.65 -20.01 11.91
CA THR A 230 6.96 -21.38 12.34
C THR A 230 8.46 -21.68 12.30
N ALA A 231 8.89 -22.73 12.99
CA ALA A 231 10.28 -23.19 12.95
C ALA A 231 10.72 -23.61 11.53
N ALA A 232 9.81 -24.15 10.71
CA ALA A 232 10.08 -24.49 9.32
C ALA A 232 10.33 -23.26 8.46
N GLU A 233 9.53 -22.22 8.62
CA GLU A 233 9.69 -20.94 7.91
C GLU A 233 10.96 -20.22 8.35
N ARG A 234 11.29 -20.22 9.65
CA ARG A 234 12.57 -19.68 10.15
C ARG A 234 13.76 -20.42 9.53
N LYS A 235 13.67 -21.75 9.44
CA LYS A 235 14.72 -22.53 8.79
C LYS A 235 14.87 -22.15 7.32
N LEU A 236 13.75 -22.06 6.59
CA LEU A 236 13.75 -21.65 5.18
C LEU A 236 14.37 -20.26 4.99
N ALA A 237 13.99 -19.28 5.81
CA ALA A 237 14.54 -17.95 5.76
C ALA A 237 16.04 -17.89 6.06
N ARG A 238 16.51 -18.66 7.05
CA ARG A 238 17.93 -18.80 7.37
C ARG A 238 18.72 -19.46 6.23
N ASP A 239 18.18 -20.53 5.67
CA ASP A 239 18.79 -21.25 4.52
C ASP A 239 18.91 -20.29 3.32
N TYR A 240 17.88 -19.49 3.07
CA TYR A 240 17.86 -18.49 2.00
C TYR A 240 18.88 -17.36 2.22
N LEU A 241 19.04 -16.89 3.46
CA LEU A 241 20.07 -15.91 3.83
C LEU A 241 21.50 -16.48 3.75
N CYS A 242 21.65 -17.82 3.69
CA CYS A 242 22.92 -18.52 3.91
C CYS A 242 23.60 -18.09 5.24
N ASP A 243 22.80 -17.79 6.26
CA ASP A 243 23.25 -17.26 7.56
C ASP A 243 22.57 -18.00 8.72
N HIS A 244 23.34 -18.88 9.36
CA HIS A 244 22.93 -19.61 10.55
C HIS A 244 23.64 -19.12 11.82
N ALA A 245 24.56 -18.17 11.70
CA ALA A 245 25.42 -17.71 12.78
C ALA A 245 24.96 -16.41 13.44
N THR A 246 24.30 -15.51 12.67
CA THR A 246 23.84 -14.22 13.20
C THR A 246 22.80 -14.45 14.32
N PRO A 247 22.98 -13.82 15.49
CA PRO A 247 22.01 -13.87 16.58
C PRO A 247 20.62 -13.38 16.15
N GLU A 248 19.56 -13.96 16.73
CA GLU A 248 18.18 -13.62 16.31
C GLU A 248 17.84 -12.13 16.51
N GLU A 249 18.38 -11.51 17.56
CA GLU A 249 18.21 -10.10 17.86
C GLU A 249 18.83 -9.16 16.80
N GLU A 250 19.76 -9.66 15.97
CA GLU A 250 20.40 -8.90 14.91
C GLU A 250 19.95 -9.28 13.49
N LEU A 251 19.15 -10.33 13.37
CA LEU A 251 18.75 -10.91 12.09
C LEU A 251 17.96 -9.95 11.20
N TYR A 252 17.22 -9.01 11.81
CA TYR A 252 16.51 -7.96 11.07
C TYR A 252 17.44 -7.16 10.15
N LYS A 253 18.70 -6.96 10.51
CA LYS A 253 19.70 -6.28 9.68
C LYS A 253 20.02 -7.08 8.41
N CYS A 254 20.05 -8.42 8.52
CA CYS A 254 20.26 -9.30 7.38
C CYS A 254 19.10 -9.21 6.38
N PHE A 255 17.87 -9.18 6.85
CA PHE A 255 16.67 -9.01 6.01
C PHE A 255 16.64 -7.63 5.34
N ILE A 256 16.95 -6.56 6.05
CA ILE A 256 17.08 -5.23 5.46
C ILE A 256 18.16 -5.23 4.35
N SER A 257 19.34 -5.77 4.66
CA SER A 257 20.45 -5.87 3.69
C SER A 257 20.05 -6.71 2.47
N LEU A 258 19.27 -7.76 2.67
CA LEU A 258 18.81 -8.64 1.60
C LEU A 258 17.96 -7.88 0.57
N ILE A 259 16.93 -7.15 1.00
CA ILE A 259 16.08 -6.39 0.07
C ILE A 259 16.81 -5.20 -0.56
N MET A 260 17.72 -4.56 0.16
CA MET A 260 18.54 -3.47 -0.38
C MET A 260 19.50 -3.92 -1.48
N ARG A 261 19.88 -5.20 -1.51
CA ARG A 261 20.71 -5.82 -2.56
C ARG A 261 19.92 -6.40 -3.71
N SER A 262 18.57 -6.39 -3.63
CA SER A 262 17.72 -6.88 -4.71
C SER A 262 17.78 -5.98 -5.95
N ALA A 263 17.21 -6.44 -7.06
CA ALA A 263 17.10 -5.65 -8.29
C ALA A 263 16.09 -4.49 -8.18
N ALA A 264 15.26 -4.46 -7.13
CA ALA A 264 14.23 -3.44 -6.96
C ALA A 264 14.81 -2.02 -7.01
N ARG A 265 14.22 -1.15 -7.84
CA ARG A 265 14.66 0.25 -7.97
C ARG A 265 14.52 1.05 -6.69
N VAL A 266 13.51 0.76 -5.89
CA VAL A 266 13.21 1.44 -4.62
C VAL A 266 13.01 0.41 -3.52
N CYS A 267 13.57 0.67 -2.35
CA CYS A 267 13.30 -0.08 -1.13
C CYS A 267 12.70 0.85 -0.08
N VAL A 268 11.56 0.48 0.48
CA VAL A 268 10.90 1.19 1.58
C VAL A 268 10.95 0.30 2.82
N ILE A 269 11.61 0.78 3.85
CA ILE A 269 11.83 0.03 5.08
C ILE A 269 11.20 0.80 6.24
N PRO A 270 10.26 0.20 6.98
CA PRO A 270 9.70 0.82 8.17
C PRO A 270 10.77 1.23 9.18
N MET A 271 10.59 2.39 9.78
CA MET A 271 11.51 2.89 10.80
C MET A 271 11.65 1.91 11.98
N GLN A 272 10.58 1.20 12.30
CA GLN A 272 10.56 0.17 13.33
C GLN A 272 11.55 -0.96 13.03
N ASP A 273 11.66 -1.34 11.76
CA ASP A 273 12.56 -2.41 11.31
C ASP A 273 14.02 -1.98 11.41
N TYR A 274 14.34 -0.74 11.01
CA TYR A 274 15.68 -0.18 11.24
C TYR A 274 16.08 -0.14 12.70
N MET A 275 15.11 0.03 13.58
CA MET A 275 15.34 0.09 15.03
C MET A 275 15.31 -1.30 15.70
N GLY A 276 15.03 -2.37 14.98
CA GLY A 276 14.89 -3.72 15.53
C GLY A 276 13.75 -3.84 16.54
N LEU A 277 12.62 -3.14 16.30
CA LEU A 277 11.48 -3.13 17.20
C LEU A 277 10.50 -4.26 16.87
N ASP A 278 9.86 -4.81 17.91
CA ASP A 278 8.87 -5.87 17.76
C ASP A 278 7.43 -5.34 17.52
N ASN A 279 6.45 -6.25 17.48
CA ASN A 279 5.04 -5.94 17.20
C ASN A 279 4.36 -4.98 18.18
N ARG A 280 4.94 -4.68 19.32
CA ARG A 280 4.43 -3.63 20.24
C ARG A 280 4.52 -2.24 19.61
N PHE A 281 5.33 -2.09 18.58
CA PHE A 281 5.59 -0.85 17.84
C PHE A 281 4.99 -0.86 16.44
N ARG A 282 4.21 -1.87 16.10
CA ARG A 282 3.51 -2.00 14.83
C ARG A 282 2.64 -0.77 14.57
N MET A 283 2.59 -0.32 13.31
CA MET A 283 1.89 0.90 12.93
C MET A 283 0.39 0.67 12.84
N ASN A 284 -0.02 -0.37 12.13
CA ASN A 284 -1.41 -0.75 11.93
C ASN A 284 -1.58 -2.26 12.04
N LYS A 285 -2.69 -2.67 12.65
CA LYS A 285 -3.15 -4.06 12.65
C LYS A 285 -4.52 -4.07 11.97
N PRO A 286 -4.63 -4.59 10.73
CA PRO A 286 -5.89 -4.67 10.00
C PRO A 286 -7.02 -5.27 10.82
N SER A 287 -8.25 -4.86 10.55
CA SER A 287 -9.46 -5.29 11.25
C SER A 287 -9.50 -4.98 12.76
N THR A 288 -8.68 -4.02 13.23
CA THR A 288 -8.71 -3.57 14.63
C THR A 288 -8.88 -2.04 14.72
N VAL A 289 -9.40 -1.57 15.85
CA VAL A 289 -9.56 -0.14 16.14
C VAL A 289 -8.89 0.23 17.46
N GLY A 290 -8.60 1.50 17.64
CA GLY A 290 -8.21 2.08 18.91
C GLY A 290 -6.71 2.25 19.14
N THR A 291 -5.84 1.37 18.69
CA THR A 291 -4.38 1.42 18.95
C THR A 291 -3.53 1.78 17.73
N ASN A 292 -4.08 1.68 16.54
CA ASN A 292 -3.39 1.91 15.27
C ASN A 292 -2.96 3.37 15.08
N TRP A 293 -1.88 3.59 14.34
CA TRP A 293 -1.34 4.90 13.94
C TRP A 293 -0.87 5.79 15.11
N LYS A 294 -0.60 5.21 16.28
CA LYS A 294 -0.24 5.96 17.49
C LYS A 294 1.26 5.97 17.81
N TRP A 295 2.04 5.06 17.21
CA TRP A 295 3.47 5.03 17.45
C TRP A 295 4.14 6.34 17.02
N ARG A 296 5.09 6.80 17.83
CA ARG A 296 5.90 8.00 17.56
C ARG A 296 7.34 7.74 17.97
N ILE A 297 8.26 8.09 17.07
CA ILE A 297 9.70 8.04 17.35
C ILE A 297 10.08 9.17 18.32
N LYS A 298 10.99 8.90 19.23
CA LYS A 298 11.53 9.90 20.17
C LYS A 298 12.86 10.44 19.64
N LYS A 299 13.17 11.71 19.92
CA LYS A 299 14.41 12.37 19.48
C LYS A 299 15.68 11.56 19.85
N ARG A 300 15.72 10.94 21.03
CA ARG A 300 16.83 10.09 21.48
C ARG A 300 17.06 8.84 20.62
N ASP A 301 16.03 8.39 19.92
CA ASP A 301 16.09 7.17 19.11
C ASP A 301 16.69 7.46 17.73
N LEU A 302 16.58 8.71 17.24
CA LEU A 302 17.19 9.16 15.98
C LEU A 302 18.72 9.13 16.01
N THR A 303 19.35 9.32 17.18
CA THR A 303 20.80 9.23 17.33
C THR A 303 21.33 7.81 17.15
N LYS A 304 20.54 6.78 17.49
CA LYS A 304 20.89 5.38 17.25
C LYS A 304 20.86 5.05 15.76
N LEU A 305 19.90 5.61 15.03
CA LEU A 305 19.75 5.41 13.58
C LEU A 305 20.92 5.98 12.79
N SER A 306 21.50 7.10 13.21
CA SER A 306 22.67 7.65 12.54
C SER A 306 23.88 6.71 12.56
N LEU A 307 23.97 5.80 13.53
CA LEU A 307 25.02 4.79 13.63
C LEU A 307 24.76 3.57 12.73
N ILE A 308 23.50 3.31 12.37
CA ILE A 308 23.14 2.21 11.46
C ILE A 308 23.45 2.60 10.01
N HIS A 309 23.32 3.87 9.64
CA HIS A 309 23.66 4.37 8.32
C HIS A 309 25.15 4.28 7.98
N ILE A 310 26.04 4.15 8.96
CA ILE A 310 27.47 3.93 8.74
C ILE A 310 27.74 2.53 8.15
N SER A 311 26.78 1.62 8.24
CA SER A 311 26.84 0.28 7.64
C SER A 311 26.04 0.14 6.34
N GLU A 312 25.69 1.24 5.68
CA GLU A 312 25.06 1.16 4.36
C GLU A 312 25.94 0.32 3.44
N PRO A 313 25.40 -0.80 2.90
CA PRO A 313 26.02 -1.37 1.73
C PRO A 313 25.87 -0.31 0.64
N THR A 314 26.95 0.39 0.34
CA THR A 314 27.03 1.16 -0.89
C THR A 314 26.47 0.25 -1.99
N ARG A 315 25.34 0.63 -2.60
CA ARG A 315 24.98 0.09 -3.90
C ARG A 315 26.16 0.48 -4.77
N GLN A 316 27.09 -0.45 -4.94
CA GLN A 316 28.11 -0.29 -5.95
C GLN A 316 27.34 -0.09 -7.25
N GLU A 317 27.53 1.07 -7.87
CA GLU A 317 27.13 1.29 -9.26
C GLU A 317 27.58 0.05 -10.02
N ALA A 318 26.62 -0.58 -10.69
CA ALA A 318 26.95 -1.66 -11.57
C ALA A 318 28.01 -1.12 -12.53
N ILE A 319 29.20 -1.63 -12.39
CA ILE A 319 30.29 -1.29 -13.29
C ILE A 319 29.83 -1.78 -14.67
N SER A 320 29.63 -0.82 -15.55
CA SER A 320 29.31 -0.98 -16.97
C SER A 320 30.28 -1.93 -17.68
#